data_9151d17b46c3fce0cceee7942917cac2
#
_entry.id   9151d17b46c3fce0cceee7942917cac2
#
_cell.length_a   1.000
_cell.length_b   1.000
_cell.length_c   1.000
_cell.angle_alpha   90.00
_cell.angle_beta   90.00
_cell.angle_gamma   90.00
#
_symmetry.space_group_name_H-M   'P 1'
#
loop_
_entity.id
_entity.type
_entity.pdbx_description
1 polymer ?
#
loop_
_entity_poly.entity_id
_entity_poly.type
_entity_poly.pdbx_seq_one_letter_code
_entity_poly.pdbx_strand_id
1 'polypeptide(L)'
;MSFETRIWSDRQTQYPKRRTLTNVNDPTDVKTVTVERDEGTVTQTGDALNASALNNLESRILAMNDSLVGTPIEYTLPAAGWNSSTHLINISVTGVTTSSNQEILPLPATNSTNIQNNAALAAANIQDYGQAEGSITLYAVNVPSTDLKVRIIVRV
;
A
#
# COMPACT_ATOMS: atom_id res chain seq x y z
N MET A 1 6.00 -3.08 -8.57
CA MET A 1 7.00 -2.06 -8.18
C MET A 1 6.80 -1.80 -6.71
N SER A 2 7.87 -1.80 -5.92
CA SER A 2 7.81 -1.36 -4.52
C SER A 2 7.78 0.17 -4.51
N PHE A 3 6.82 0.76 -3.80
CA PHE A 3 6.81 2.20 -3.54
C PHE A 3 7.63 2.46 -2.28
N GLU A 4 8.64 3.30 -2.39
CA GLU A 4 9.46 3.71 -1.25
C GLU A 4 9.07 5.14 -0.84
N THR A 5 8.68 5.30 0.42
CA THR A 5 8.38 6.63 0.97
C THR A 5 9.65 7.39 1.28
N ARG A 6 9.61 8.71 1.05
CA ARG A 6 10.67 9.63 1.44
C ARG A 6 10.26 10.41 2.68
N ILE A 7 11.14 10.45 3.66
CA ILE A 7 10.96 11.32 4.82
C ILE A 7 11.50 12.71 4.48
N TRP A 8 10.62 13.69 4.50
CA TRP A 8 10.92 15.08 4.28
C TRP A 8 11.27 15.77 5.60
N SER A 9 12.20 16.68 5.56
CA SER A 9 12.56 17.49 6.71
C SER A 9 12.66 18.97 6.32
N ASP A 10 12.21 19.83 7.20
CA ASP A 10 12.33 21.27 6.99
C ASP A 10 13.78 21.72 7.16
N ARG A 11 14.17 22.72 6.38
CA ARG A 11 15.47 23.35 6.55
C ARG A 11 15.52 24.05 7.91
N GLN A 12 16.48 23.69 8.73
CA GLN A 12 16.74 24.32 10.00
C GLN A 12 17.92 25.28 9.87
N THR A 13 17.76 26.51 10.31
CA THR A 13 18.83 27.49 10.41
C THR A 13 18.76 28.22 11.75
N GLN A 14 19.92 28.55 12.30
CA GLN A 14 19.97 29.25 13.58
C GLN A 14 19.28 30.65 13.49
N TYR A 15 19.38 31.30 12.33
CA TYR A 15 18.86 32.65 12.10
C TYR A 15 18.11 32.69 10.75
N PRO A 16 16.88 32.16 10.66
CA PRO A 16 16.19 31.98 9.36
C PRO A 16 15.87 33.31 8.64
N LYS A 17 15.65 34.38 9.37
CA LYS A 17 15.29 35.71 8.83
C LYS A 17 16.46 36.69 8.79
N ARG A 18 17.64 36.27 9.25
CA ARG A 18 18.82 37.11 9.34
C ARG A 18 19.47 37.33 7.99
N ARG A 19 19.82 38.55 7.68
CA ARG A 19 20.58 38.94 6.49
C ARG A 19 21.72 39.86 6.91
N THR A 20 22.81 39.79 6.18
CA THR A 20 23.95 40.74 6.32
C THR A 20 23.93 41.65 5.13
N LEU A 21 23.89 42.97 5.38
CA LEU A 21 24.02 43.99 4.37
C LEU A 21 25.44 44.59 4.47
N THR A 22 26.13 44.58 3.33
CA THR A 22 27.48 45.17 3.22
C THR A 22 27.41 46.37 2.28
N ASN A 23 27.93 47.47 2.68
CA ASN A 23 28.01 48.65 1.84
C ASN A 23 28.98 48.38 0.68
N VAL A 24 28.51 48.57 -0.56
CA VAL A 24 29.30 48.29 -1.76
C VAL A 24 30.53 49.19 -1.87
N ASN A 25 30.42 50.44 -1.36
CA ASN A 25 31.49 51.42 -1.40
C ASN A 25 32.41 51.36 -0.16
N ASP A 26 31.99 50.70 0.92
CA ASP A 26 32.76 50.49 2.13
C ASP A 26 32.48 49.09 2.70
N PRO A 27 33.31 48.10 2.33
CA PRO A 27 33.12 46.71 2.79
C PRO A 27 33.26 46.52 4.31
N THR A 28 33.77 47.55 5.03
CA THR A 28 33.85 47.51 6.50
C THR A 28 32.53 47.91 7.17
N ASP A 29 31.66 48.65 6.47
CA ASP A 29 30.31 48.98 6.93
C ASP A 29 29.36 47.80 6.71
N VAL A 30 29.37 46.87 7.66
CA VAL A 30 28.55 45.65 7.65
C VAL A 30 27.44 45.75 8.68
N LYS A 31 26.18 45.62 8.25
CA LYS A 31 25.01 45.64 9.12
C LYS A 31 24.30 44.27 9.08
N THR A 32 23.93 43.76 10.25
CA THR A 32 23.10 42.59 10.38
C THR A 32 21.66 43.04 10.64
N VAL A 33 20.73 42.60 9.78
CA VAL A 33 19.31 42.96 9.86
C VAL A 33 18.47 41.71 9.87
N THR A 34 17.28 41.80 10.48
CA THR A 34 16.21 40.81 10.33
C THR A 34 15.27 41.34 9.26
N VAL A 35 15.03 40.52 8.24
CA VAL A 35 14.11 40.88 7.15
C VAL A 35 12.84 40.05 7.35
N GLU A 36 11.74 40.76 7.57
CA GLU A 36 10.41 40.15 7.64
C GLU A 36 9.59 40.59 6.44
N ARG A 37 8.68 39.74 6.05
CA ARG A 37 7.72 40.06 5.00
C ARG A 37 6.64 40.97 5.57
N ASP A 38 6.47 42.14 4.99
CA ASP A 38 5.36 43.05 5.32
C ASP A 38 4.21 42.78 4.34
N GLU A 39 3.23 42.00 4.77
CA GLU A 39 2.08 41.59 3.95
C GLU A 39 0.85 42.47 4.18
N GLY A 40 0.95 43.45 5.14
CA GLY A 40 -0.22 44.19 5.57
C GLY A 40 -1.21 43.32 6.34
N THR A 41 -2.52 43.58 6.19
CA THR A 41 -3.55 42.77 6.85
C THR A 41 -3.78 41.47 6.11
N VAL A 42 -3.41 40.36 6.72
CA VAL A 42 -3.71 39.01 6.19
C VAL A 42 -5.11 38.61 6.64
N THR A 43 -6.04 38.53 5.69
CA THR A 43 -7.44 38.13 5.97
C THR A 43 -7.63 36.61 6.00
N GLN A 44 -6.74 35.87 5.34
CA GLN A 44 -6.70 34.43 5.37
C GLN A 44 -5.25 33.95 5.23
N THR A 45 -4.79 33.20 6.20
CA THR A 45 -3.46 32.57 6.12
C THR A 45 -3.55 31.33 5.24
N GLY A 46 -2.67 31.21 4.25
CA GLY A 46 -2.55 30.01 3.46
C GLY A 46 -1.96 28.83 4.27
N ASP A 47 -2.28 27.62 3.83
CA ASP A 47 -1.70 26.42 4.43
C ASP A 47 -0.19 26.36 4.20
N ALA A 48 0.53 25.91 5.21
CA ALA A 48 1.98 25.76 5.12
C ALA A 48 2.35 24.49 4.35
N LEU A 49 3.07 24.64 3.24
CA LEU A 49 3.74 23.52 2.60
C LEU A 49 5.08 23.26 3.32
N ASN A 50 5.08 22.35 4.25
CA ASN A 50 6.21 21.99 5.10
C ASN A 50 6.46 20.47 5.09
N ALA A 51 7.49 20.01 5.79
CA ALA A 51 7.84 18.60 5.87
C ALA A 51 6.68 17.73 6.40
N SER A 52 5.90 18.22 7.36
CA SER A 52 4.75 17.48 7.90
C SER A 52 3.66 17.27 6.83
N ALA A 53 3.34 18.30 6.05
CA ALA A 53 2.36 18.19 4.97
C ALA A 53 2.81 17.21 3.88
N LEU A 54 4.10 17.26 3.51
CA LEU A 54 4.68 16.34 2.52
C LEU A 54 4.73 14.91 3.03
N ASN A 55 5.12 14.68 4.29
CA ASN A 55 5.12 13.35 4.89
C ASN A 55 3.71 12.76 4.99
N ASN A 56 2.70 13.59 5.27
CA ASN A 56 1.30 13.15 5.26
C ASN A 56 0.87 12.73 3.84
N LEU A 57 1.24 13.50 2.82
CA LEU A 57 0.95 13.14 1.43
C LEU A 57 1.62 11.83 1.03
N GLU A 58 2.91 11.64 1.35
CA GLU A 58 3.63 10.39 1.12
C GLU A 58 2.95 9.19 1.79
N SER A 59 2.54 9.34 3.04
CA SER A 59 1.84 8.28 3.79
C SER A 59 0.50 7.90 3.14
N ARG A 60 -0.26 8.90 2.64
CA ARG A 60 -1.52 8.66 1.94
C ARG A 60 -1.32 7.98 0.58
N ILE A 61 -0.27 8.36 -0.15
CA ILE A 61 0.10 7.72 -1.42
C ILE A 61 0.50 6.26 -1.18
N LEU A 62 1.29 5.98 -0.13
CA LEU A 62 1.66 4.62 0.25
C LEU A 62 0.42 3.78 0.57
N ALA A 63 -0.47 4.28 1.43
CA ALA A 63 -1.70 3.57 1.79
C ALA A 63 -2.59 3.28 0.56
N MET A 64 -2.69 4.25 -0.36
CA MET A 64 -3.42 4.06 -1.60
C MET A 64 -2.75 3.02 -2.51
N ASN A 65 -1.42 3.03 -2.62
CA ASN A 65 -0.67 2.04 -3.37
C ASN A 65 -0.87 0.63 -2.80
N ASP A 66 -0.80 0.47 -1.49
CA ASP A 66 -0.99 -0.83 -0.81
C ASP A 66 -2.43 -1.34 -0.99
N SER A 67 -3.41 -0.45 -0.94
CA SER A 67 -4.81 -0.79 -1.22
C SER A 67 -5.03 -1.25 -2.67
N LEU A 68 -4.37 -0.61 -3.64
CA LEU A 68 -4.52 -0.96 -5.07
C LEU A 68 -3.74 -2.21 -5.47
N VAL A 69 -2.51 -2.35 -4.99
CA VAL A 69 -1.62 -3.45 -5.38
C VAL A 69 -1.91 -4.71 -4.59
N GLY A 70 -2.14 -4.57 -3.27
CA GLY A 70 -2.27 -5.68 -2.34
C GLY A 70 -0.96 -6.47 -2.18
N THR A 71 -0.83 -7.21 -1.10
CA THR A 71 0.33 -8.10 -0.88
C THR A 71 -0.08 -9.54 -1.22
N PRO A 72 0.56 -10.19 -2.20
CA PRO A 72 0.21 -11.56 -2.54
C PRO A 72 0.66 -12.52 -1.43
N ILE A 73 -0.26 -13.36 -0.98
CA ILE A 73 -0.03 -14.43 -0.01
C ILE A 73 -0.10 -15.76 -0.76
N GLU A 74 0.94 -16.60 -0.67
CA GLU A 74 0.86 -17.96 -1.16
C GLU A 74 0.08 -18.82 -0.15
N TYR A 75 -0.92 -19.53 -0.64
CA TYR A 75 -1.79 -20.37 0.17
C TYR A 75 -1.97 -21.75 -0.46
N THR A 76 -2.07 -22.77 0.40
CA THR A 76 -2.41 -24.14 -0.04
C THR A 76 -3.86 -24.42 0.33
N LEU A 77 -4.68 -24.68 -0.68
CA LEU A 77 -6.06 -25.17 -0.54
C LEU A 77 -6.03 -26.69 -0.40
N PRO A 78 -6.19 -27.25 0.81
CA PRO A 78 -6.08 -28.69 0.99
C PRO A 78 -7.26 -29.41 0.34
N ALA A 79 -7.01 -30.50 -0.38
CA ALA A 79 -8.05 -31.31 -0.98
C ALA A 79 -9.08 -31.83 0.05
N ALA A 80 -8.60 -32.23 1.23
CA ALA A 80 -9.45 -32.71 2.32
C ALA A 80 -10.29 -31.61 2.99
N GLY A 81 -10.04 -30.33 2.71
CA GLY A 81 -10.77 -29.20 3.28
C GLY A 81 -12.07 -28.89 2.57
N TRP A 82 -12.31 -29.46 1.39
CA TRP A 82 -13.51 -29.22 0.61
C TRP A 82 -14.66 -30.12 1.07
N ASN A 83 -15.82 -29.52 1.27
CA ASN A 83 -17.03 -30.27 1.50
C ASN A 83 -17.55 -30.88 0.18
N SER A 84 -17.62 -32.19 0.09
CA SER A 84 -17.99 -32.89 -1.14
C SER A 84 -19.45 -32.69 -1.58
N SER A 85 -20.33 -32.26 -0.67
CA SER A 85 -21.75 -32.05 -0.97
C SER A 85 -22.06 -30.59 -1.32
N THR A 86 -21.40 -29.62 -0.64
CA THR A 86 -21.62 -28.21 -0.86
C THR A 86 -20.57 -27.58 -1.77
N HIS A 87 -19.46 -28.30 -2.03
CA HIS A 87 -18.31 -27.85 -2.79
C HIS A 87 -17.61 -26.58 -2.20
N LEU A 88 -17.80 -26.36 -0.90
CA LEU A 88 -17.25 -25.21 -0.20
C LEU A 88 -16.01 -25.55 0.62
N ILE A 89 -15.10 -24.61 0.72
CA ILE A 89 -14.01 -24.58 1.69
C ILE A 89 -13.98 -23.19 2.35
N ASN A 90 -13.77 -23.18 3.66
CA ASN A 90 -13.48 -21.94 4.39
C ASN A 90 -12.00 -21.94 4.78
N ILE A 91 -11.30 -20.86 4.48
CA ILE A 91 -9.87 -20.71 4.75
C ILE A 91 -9.61 -19.41 5.53
N SER A 92 -8.66 -19.46 6.46
CA SER A 92 -8.23 -18.28 7.22
C SER A 92 -7.20 -17.51 6.41
N VAL A 93 -7.46 -16.22 6.18
CA VAL A 93 -6.56 -15.33 5.41
C VAL A 93 -6.40 -14.03 6.17
N THR A 94 -5.19 -13.74 6.61
CA THR A 94 -4.87 -12.50 7.34
C THR A 94 -5.14 -11.28 6.46
N GLY A 95 -5.75 -10.25 7.05
CA GLY A 95 -6.05 -8.99 6.38
C GLY A 95 -7.40 -8.97 5.65
N VAL A 96 -8.11 -10.09 5.55
CA VAL A 96 -9.49 -10.13 5.04
C VAL A 96 -10.42 -9.49 6.08
N THR A 97 -11.29 -8.62 5.62
CA THR A 97 -12.38 -8.00 6.40
C THR A 97 -13.70 -8.23 5.69
N THR A 98 -14.79 -7.84 6.29
CA THR A 98 -16.13 -7.94 5.66
C THR A 98 -16.28 -7.05 4.41
N SER A 99 -15.38 -6.09 4.20
CA SER A 99 -15.40 -5.14 3.08
C SER A 99 -14.17 -5.20 2.18
N SER A 100 -13.17 -6.05 2.51
CA SER A 100 -12.00 -6.25 1.64
C SER A 100 -12.40 -6.94 0.33
N ASN A 101 -11.59 -6.71 -0.70
CA ASN A 101 -11.73 -7.42 -1.98
C ASN A 101 -10.52 -8.33 -2.17
N GLN A 102 -10.74 -9.56 -2.60
CA GLN A 102 -9.66 -10.53 -2.77
C GLN A 102 -9.66 -11.14 -4.17
N GLU A 103 -8.47 -11.39 -4.66
CA GLU A 103 -8.25 -12.11 -5.92
C GLU A 103 -7.50 -13.41 -5.65
N ILE A 104 -7.96 -14.48 -6.26
CA ILE A 104 -7.30 -15.78 -6.23
C ILE A 104 -6.63 -16.01 -7.58
N LEU A 105 -5.32 -16.05 -7.55
CA LEU A 105 -4.48 -16.12 -8.74
C LEU A 105 -3.69 -17.42 -8.79
N PRO A 106 -3.39 -17.93 -9.99
CA PRO A 106 -2.46 -19.04 -10.17
C PRO A 106 -1.05 -18.66 -9.74
N LEU A 107 -0.23 -19.67 -9.45
CA LEU A 107 1.21 -19.48 -9.25
C LEU A 107 1.89 -19.05 -10.56
N PRO A 108 3.02 -18.33 -10.48
CA PRO A 108 3.84 -18.09 -11.66
C PRO A 108 4.25 -19.42 -12.34
N ALA A 109 4.04 -19.54 -13.65
CA ALA A 109 4.32 -20.74 -14.42
C ALA A 109 5.82 -20.91 -14.73
N THR A 110 6.65 -20.88 -13.69
CA THR A 110 8.12 -20.92 -13.79
C THR A 110 8.72 -22.33 -13.84
N ASN A 111 7.91 -23.35 -13.53
CA ASN A 111 8.33 -24.75 -13.53
C ASN A 111 7.15 -25.68 -13.84
N SER A 112 7.42 -26.95 -14.14
CA SER A 112 6.40 -27.95 -14.49
C SER A 112 5.38 -28.19 -13.37
N THR A 113 5.80 -28.15 -12.12
CA THR A 113 4.91 -28.34 -10.96
C THR A 113 3.88 -27.22 -10.86
N ASN A 114 4.30 -25.97 -11.03
CA ASN A 114 3.38 -24.83 -11.04
C ASN A 114 2.42 -24.88 -12.24
N ILE A 115 2.90 -25.31 -13.42
CA ILE A 115 2.07 -25.46 -14.61
C ILE A 115 0.97 -26.52 -14.36
N GLN A 116 1.33 -27.69 -13.77
CA GLN A 116 0.37 -28.74 -13.43
C GLN A 116 -0.63 -28.27 -12.36
N ASN A 117 -0.16 -27.60 -11.32
CA ASN A 117 -1.01 -27.01 -10.31
C ASN A 117 -2.00 -26.01 -10.91
N ASN A 118 -1.57 -25.14 -11.79
CA ASN A 118 -2.41 -24.13 -12.44
C ASN A 118 -3.45 -24.78 -13.37
N ALA A 119 -3.11 -25.87 -14.03
CA ALA A 119 -4.06 -26.66 -14.83
C ALA A 119 -5.14 -27.31 -13.93
N ALA A 120 -4.75 -27.85 -12.79
CA ALA A 120 -5.69 -28.40 -11.81
C ALA A 120 -6.58 -27.30 -11.18
N LEU A 121 -6.01 -26.13 -10.89
CA LEU A 121 -6.76 -24.96 -10.41
C LEU A 121 -7.81 -24.51 -11.43
N ALA A 122 -7.45 -24.41 -12.69
CA ALA A 122 -8.37 -24.06 -13.77
C ALA A 122 -9.48 -25.12 -13.93
N ALA A 123 -9.16 -26.41 -13.82
CA ALA A 123 -10.14 -27.48 -13.87
C ALA A 123 -11.11 -27.47 -12.68
N ALA A 124 -10.65 -27.08 -11.48
CA ALA A 124 -11.50 -26.92 -10.30
C ALA A 124 -12.50 -25.77 -10.45
N ASN A 125 -12.17 -24.74 -11.23
CA ASN A 125 -12.97 -23.54 -11.46
C ASN A 125 -13.46 -22.94 -10.13
N ILE A 126 -12.49 -22.44 -9.35
CA ILE A 126 -12.73 -21.89 -8.00
C ILE A 126 -13.31 -20.49 -8.11
N GLN A 127 -14.33 -20.22 -7.33
CA GLN A 127 -15.02 -18.93 -7.25
C GLN A 127 -15.06 -18.43 -5.81
N ASP A 128 -15.06 -17.13 -5.63
CA ASP A 128 -15.34 -16.51 -4.34
C ASP A 128 -16.84 -16.72 -4.02
N TYR A 129 -17.12 -17.19 -2.80
CA TYR A 129 -18.47 -17.43 -2.34
C TYR A 129 -18.89 -16.51 -1.19
N GLY A 130 -17.93 -15.93 -0.49
CA GLY A 130 -18.16 -14.98 0.58
C GLY A 130 -16.97 -14.83 1.52
N GLN A 131 -17.06 -13.84 2.39
CA GLN A 131 -15.99 -13.50 3.32
C GLN A 131 -16.52 -13.09 4.68
N ALA A 132 -15.68 -13.25 5.69
CA ALA A 132 -15.86 -12.74 7.04
C ALA A 132 -14.52 -12.22 7.56
N GLU A 133 -14.50 -11.64 8.74
CA GLU A 133 -13.27 -11.18 9.37
C GLU A 133 -12.24 -12.32 9.48
N GLY A 134 -11.08 -12.13 8.85
CA GLY A 134 -9.99 -13.10 8.84
C GLY A 134 -10.21 -14.36 8.00
N SER A 135 -11.28 -14.46 7.20
CA SER A 135 -11.55 -15.67 6.43
C SER A 135 -12.30 -15.43 5.11
N ILE A 136 -12.09 -16.33 4.16
CA ILE A 136 -12.84 -16.38 2.90
C ILE A 136 -13.43 -17.77 2.71
N THR A 137 -14.61 -17.82 2.10
CA THR A 137 -15.27 -19.05 1.68
C THR A 137 -15.20 -19.15 0.17
N LEU A 138 -14.70 -20.27 -0.34
CA LEU A 138 -14.55 -20.52 -1.75
C LEU A 138 -15.48 -21.66 -2.17
N TYR A 139 -15.96 -21.59 -3.41
CA TYR A 139 -16.72 -22.63 -4.07
C TYR A 139 -15.91 -23.20 -5.24
N ALA A 140 -15.84 -24.52 -5.35
CA ALA A 140 -15.25 -25.20 -6.51
C ALA A 140 -16.34 -25.85 -7.33
N VAL A 141 -16.39 -25.56 -8.64
CA VAL A 141 -17.32 -26.28 -9.54
C VAL A 141 -16.99 -27.78 -9.55
N ASN A 142 -15.71 -28.11 -9.58
CA ASN A 142 -15.20 -29.47 -9.46
C ASN A 142 -14.30 -29.53 -8.22
N VAL A 143 -14.73 -30.32 -7.22
CA VAL A 143 -13.95 -30.49 -5.99
C VAL A 143 -12.57 -31.07 -6.30
N PRO A 144 -11.48 -30.38 -5.91
CA PRO A 144 -10.15 -30.88 -6.19
C PRO A 144 -9.83 -32.18 -5.45
N SER A 145 -9.18 -33.11 -6.13
CA SER A 145 -8.70 -34.36 -5.53
C SER A 145 -7.28 -34.27 -4.98
N THR A 146 -6.60 -33.17 -5.22
CA THR A 146 -5.23 -32.88 -4.75
C THR A 146 -5.18 -31.47 -4.17
N ASP A 147 -4.20 -31.21 -3.30
CA ASP A 147 -3.95 -29.87 -2.78
C ASP A 147 -3.61 -28.92 -3.91
N LEU A 148 -4.20 -27.72 -3.88
CA LEU A 148 -3.95 -26.68 -4.86
C LEU A 148 -3.23 -25.51 -4.21
N LYS A 149 -2.17 -25.02 -4.86
CA LYS A 149 -1.48 -23.80 -4.44
C LYS A 149 -1.98 -22.62 -5.24
N VAL A 150 -2.28 -21.54 -4.53
CA VAL A 150 -2.78 -20.28 -5.09
C VAL A 150 -2.03 -19.10 -4.51
N ARG A 151 -2.15 -17.97 -5.18
CA ARG A 151 -1.77 -16.66 -4.63
C ARG A 151 -3.04 -15.89 -4.35
N ILE A 152 -3.18 -15.39 -3.14
CA ILE A 152 -4.31 -14.56 -2.72
C ILE A 152 -3.81 -13.14 -2.56
N ILE A 153 -4.46 -12.19 -3.22
CA ILE A 153 -4.25 -10.77 -3.03
C ILE A 153 -5.45 -10.22 -2.27
N VAL A 154 -5.21 -9.61 -1.12
CA VAL A 154 -6.24 -8.92 -0.32
C VAL A 154 -6.07 -7.42 -0.51
N ARG A 155 -7.15 -6.75 -0.91
CA ARG A 155 -7.23 -5.28 -1.03
C ARG A 155 -8.21 -4.75 0.00
N VAL A 156 -7.77 -3.81 0.82
CA VAL A 156 -8.55 -3.25 1.93
C VAL A 156 -9.03 -1.85 1.58
#